data_fbbf9600fc7129fae6f629b14acd2ec0
#
_entry.id   fbbf9600fc7129fae6f629b14acd2ec0
#
_cell.length_a   1.000
_cell.length_b   1.000
_cell.length_c   1.000
_cell.angle_alpha   90.00
_cell.angle_beta   90.00
_cell.angle_gamma   90.00
#
_symmetry.space_group_name_H-M   'P 1'
#
loop_
_entity.id
_entity.type
_entity.pdbx_description
1 polymer ?
#
loop_
_entity_poly.entity_id
_entity_poly.type
_entity_poly.pdbx_seq_one_letter_code
_entity_poly.pdbx_strand_id
1 'polypeptide(L)'
;RVGRETSEEDFASDEIIPTADDRMHVFCLLKDAELSEKISTMDWKHPKDENEEEFQKLLYSIVFVDPEWPTCQNAEMRADFLEKALYLRWQEWGTIYSVTSFSFFCMTGESDDIVANVLRPFMTEYLYLLSLVMAQRIGIAGYSGKAGRIVRGVDKKGMIDKAQAETLINLQEKYITFKNQILILEASCQEQGIDIYHLLQNQMMIQEEQAILDEQLESLYEATNVSQGNRDAWWQLWIAIGAIVIYVIVNIIAIVADHGWSGMLQWLYDILGTGV
;
A
#
# COMPACT_ATOMS: atom_id res chain seq x y z
N ARG A 1 16.79 0.51 -14.29
CA ARG A 1 17.91 1.19 -13.60
C ARG A 1 17.42 1.60 -12.22
N VAL A 2 17.68 0.76 -11.24
CA VAL A 2 17.43 1.06 -9.83
C VAL A 2 18.63 1.86 -9.33
N GLY A 3 18.40 3.02 -8.75
CA GLY A 3 19.39 3.73 -7.96
C GLY A 3 20.24 4.76 -8.69
N ARG A 4 19.63 5.76 -9.28
CA ARG A 4 20.28 7.04 -9.50
C ARG A 4 19.77 8.01 -8.45
N GLU A 5 20.66 8.64 -7.67
CA GLU A 5 20.27 9.78 -6.85
C GLU A 5 19.79 10.89 -7.80
N THR A 6 18.51 11.19 -7.76
CA THR A 6 17.93 12.28 -8.52
C THR A 6 18.19 13.56 -7.77
N SER A 7 18.99 14.46 -8.36
CA SER A 7 19.05 15.86 -7.96
C SER A 7 17.71 16.54 -8.31
N GLU A 8 17.39 17.70 -7.72
CA GLU A 8 16.16 18.43 -8.03
C GLU A 8 15.98 18.74 -9.54
N GLU A 9 17.05 18.70 -10.33
CA GLU A 9 17.06 18.89 -11.78
C GLU A 9 16.62 17.64 -12.56
N ASP A 10 16.62 16.44 -11.91
CA ASP A 10 16.29 15.16 -12.57
C ASP A 10 14.77 14.87 -12.66
N PHE A 11 13.91 15.76 -12.13
CA PHE A 11 12.45 15.66 -12.32
C PHE A 11 11.99 15.92 -13.78
N ALA A 12 12.90 16.29 -14.66
CA ALA A 12 12.63 16.50 -16.09
C ALA A 12 12.90 15.24 -16.95
N SER A 13 13.29 14.11 -16.36
CA SER A 13 13.44 12.88 -17.11
C SER A 13 12.08 12.14 -17.17
N ASP A 14 11.61 11.84 -18.36
CA ASP A 14 10.40 11.03 -18.61
C ASP A 14 10.58 9.54 -18.16
N GLU A 15 11.60 9.23 -17.39
CA GLU A 15 11.92 7.87 -16.95
C GLU A 15 11.15 7.53 -15.69
N ILE A 16 10.19 6.61 -15.78
CA ILE A 16 9.45 6.07 -14.63
C ILE A 16 10.36 5.14 -13.85
N ILE A 17 10.65 5.49 -12.60
CA ILE A 17 11.51 4.70 -11.70
C ILE A 17 10.62 4.03 -10.66
N PRO A 18 10.57 2.68 -10.58
CA PRO A 18 9.85 1.98 -9.52
C PRO A 18 10.44 2.33 -8.15
N THR A 19 9.61 2.75 -7.19
CA THR A 19 10.07 3.18 -5.86
C THR A 19 9.93 2.11 -4.78
N ALA A 20 8.93 1.24 -4.88
CA ALA A 20 8.63 0.26 -3.84
C ALA A 20 8.38 -1.16 -4.37
N ASP A 21 7.68 -1.28 -5.49
CA ASP A 21 7.30 -2.55 -6.10
C ASP A 21 7.32 -2.38 -7.62
N ASP A 22 7.71 -3.40 -8.36
CA ASP A 22 7.69 -3.45 -9.83
C ASP A 22 6.33 -3.90 -10.39
N ARG A 23 5.39 -4.30 -9.53
CA ARG A 23 4.03 -4.67 -9.93
C ARG A 23 3.22 -3.45 -10.29
N MET A 24 2.58 -3.52 -11.47
CA MET A 24 1.63 -2.48 -11.87
C MET A 24 0.30 -2.66 -11.13
N HIS A 25 -0.31 -1.54 -10.71
CA HIS A 25 -1.65 -1.57 -10.17
C HIS A 25 -2.66 -1.84 -11.30
N VAL A 26 -3.55 -2.80 -11.10
CA VAL A 26 -4.59 -3.17 -12.07
C VAL A 26 -5.85 -2.35 -11.77
N PHE A 27 -6.28 -1.54 -12.73
CA PHE A 27 -7.57 -0.82 -12.68
C PHE A 27 -8.44 -1.33 -13.82
N CYS A 28 -9.54 -2.02 -13.51
CA CYS A 28 -10.32 -2.74 -14.51
C CYS A 28 -11.83 -2.70 -14.21
N LEU A 29 -12.60 -2.52 -15.27
CA LEU A 29 -14.05 -2.71 -15.25
C LEU A 29 -14.40 -3.96 -16.04
N LEU A 30 -15.06 -4.91 -15.39
CA LEU A 30 -15.60 -6.13 -15.98
C LEU A 30 -17.10 -5.96 -16.19
N LYS A 31 -17.54 -6.07 -17.45
CA LYS A 31 -18.94 -6.07 -17.83
C LYS A 31 -19.31 -7.46 -18.31
N ASP A 32 -20.13 -8.15 -17.54
CA ASP A 32 -20.55 -9.52 -17.83
C ASP A 32 -21.90 -9.80 -17.16
N ALA A 33 -22.89 -10.22 -17.94
CA ALA A 33 -24.24 -10.44 -17.45
C ALA A 33 -24.33 -11.68 -16.53
N GLU A 34 -23.60 -12.74 -16.83
CA GLU A 34 -23.58 -13.97 -16.01
C GLU A 34 -22.87 -13.72 -14.67
N LEU A 35 -21.75 -13.01 -14.70
CA LEU A 35 -21.04 -12.61 -13.48
C LEU A 35 -21.91 -11.71 -12.60
N SER A 36 -22.62 -10.76 -13.19
CA SER A 36 -23.54 -9.86 -12.48
C SER A 36 -24.70 -10.63 -11.83
N GLU A 37 -25.26 -11.62 -12.51
CA GLU A 37 -26.29 -12.49 -11.96
C GLU A 37 -25.75 -13.33 -10.78
N LYS A 38 -24.58 -13.91 -10.91
CA LYS A 38 -23.91 -14.64 -9.83
C LYS A 38 -23.62 -13.76 -8.62
N ILE A 39 -23.15 -12.54 -8.85
CA ILE A 39 -22.91 -11.55 -7.78
C ILE A 39 -24.18 -11.26 -6.98
N SER A 40 -25.33 -11.14 -7.65
CA SER A 40 -26.60 -10.79 -6.99
C SER A 40 -27.26 -11.96 -6.28
N THR A 41 -26.98 -13.20 -6.67
CA THR A 41 -27.74 -14.39 -6.26
C THR A 41 -26.96 -15.39 -5.41
N MET A 42 -25.62 -15.49 -5.59
CA MET A 42 -24.77 -16.49 -4.93
C MET A 42 -24.20 -16.01 -3.60
N ASP A 43 -24.15 -16.89 -2.63
CA ASP A 43 -23.51 -16.65 -1.33
C ASP A 43 -22.01 -17.04 -1.35
N TRP A 44 -21.19 -16.14 -1.86
CA TRP A 44 -19.73 -16.35 -1.89
C TRP A 44 -19.11 -16.38 -0.49
N LYS A 45 -19.77 -15.82 0.53
CA LYS A 45 -19.24 -15.76 1.91
C LYS A 45 -19.40 -17.10 2.62
N HIS A 46 -20.55 -17.78 2.42
CA HIS A 46 -20.82 -19.09 3.02
C HIS A 46 -21.37 -20.04 1.94
N PRO A 47 -20.49 -20.49 1.01
CA PRO A 47 -20.92 -21.31 -0.10
C PRO A 47 -21.55 -22.61 0.41
N LYS A 48 -22.76 -22.92 -0.10
CA LYS A 48 -23.59 -24.07 0.30
C LYS A 48 -23.42 -25.27 -0.61
N ASP A 49 -22.96 -25.02 -1.82
CA ASP A 49 -22.78 -26.05 -2.85
C ASP A 49 -21.50 -25.79 -3.66
N GLU A 50 -21.19 -26.71 -4.57
CA GLU A 50 -20.01 -26.67 -5.42
C GLU A 50 -20.00 -25.44 -6.36
N ASN A 51 -21.19 -25.00 -6.84
CA ASN A 51 -21.28 -23.85 -7.73
C ASN A 51 -20.94 -22.54 -6.99
N GLU A 52 -21.42 -22.37 -5.76
CA GLU A 52 -21.10 -21.22 -4.92
C GLU A 52 -19.62 -21.22 -4.51
N GLU A 53 -19.05 -22.40 -4.26
CA GLU A 53 -17.61 -22.52 -3.99
C GLU A 53 -16.75 -22.20 -5.22
N GLU A 54 -17.12 -22.63 -6.40
CA GLU A 54 -16.46 -22.28 -7.66
C GLU A 54 -16.57 -20.77 -7.93
N PHE A 55 -17.74 -20.18 -7.66
CA PHE A 55 -17.92 -18.74 -7.78
C PHE A 55 -17.03 -17.98 -6.79
N GLN A 56 -16.92 -18.43 -5.54
CA GLN A 56 -16.02 -17.83 -4.57
C GLN A 56 -14.56 -17.87 -5.05
N LYS A 57 -14.12 -18.99 -5.63
CA LYS A 57 -12.78 -19.14 -6.19
C LYS A 57 -12.55 -18.19 -7.37
N LEU A 58 -13.52 -18.11 -8.29
CA LEU A 58 -13.46 -17.18 -9.42
C LEU A 58 -13.38 -15.73 -8.95
N LEU A 59 -14.25 -15.33 -8.02
CA LEU A 59 -14.29 -13.99 -7.47
C LEU A 59 -12.97 -13.62 -6.80
N TYR A 60 -12.41 -14.55 -6.02
CA TYR A 60 -11.09 -14.38 -5.40
C TYR A 60 -10.00 -14.17 -6.46
N SER A 61 -9.96 -15.01 -7.49
CA SER A 61 -8.96 -14.92 -8.55
C SER A 61 -9.03 -13.60 -9.30
N ILE A 62 -10.22 -13.07 -9.57
CA ILE A 62 -10.42 -11.75 -10.18
C ILE A 62 -9.90 -10.65 -9.24
N VAL A 63 -10.37 -10.63 -8.00
CA VAL A 63 -10.09 -9.56 -7.02
C VAL A 63 -8.59 -9.47 -6.70
N PHE A 64 -7.92 -10.60 -6.54
CA PHE A 64 -6.51 -10.66 -6.16
C PHE A 64 -5.55 -10.83 -7.35
N VAL A 65 -6.07 -10.78 -8.58
CA VAL A 65 -5.27 -10.98 -9.82
C VAL A 65 -4.51 -12.30 -9.76
N ASP A 66 -5.18 -13.32 -9.26
CA ASP A 66 -4.65 -14.66 -9.09
C ASP A 66 -4.92 -15.51 -10.34
N PRO A 67 -4.16 -16.57 -10.63
CA PRO A 67 -4.44 -17.48 -11.75
C PRO A 67 -5.79 -18.21 -11.54
N GLU A 68 -6.22 -18.94 -12.57
CA GLU A 68 -7.46 -19.73 -12.57
C GLU A 68 -7.60 -20.64 -11.33
N TRP A 69 -6.48 -21.13 -10.81
CA TRP A 69 -6.42 -21.86 -9.55
C TRP A 69 -5.96 -20.91 -8.44
N PRO A 70 -6.86 -20.46 -7.55
CA PRO A 70 -6.51 -19.49 -6.53
C PRO A 70 -5.42 -20.04 -5.60
N THR A 71 -4.45 -19.19 -5.27
CA THR A 71 -3.36 -19.55 -4.36
C THR A 71 -3.87 -19.79 -2.94
N CYS A 72 -4.95 -19.13 -2.53
CA CYS A 72 -5.63 -19.39 -1.27
C CYS A 72 -6.62 -20.56 -1.41
N GLN A 73 -6.24 -21.73 -0.90
CA GLN A 73 -7.06 -22.95 -0.97
C GLN A 73 -8.11 -23.08 0.14
N ASN A 74 -7.96 -22.36 1.25
CA ASN A 74 -8.90 -22.39 2.36
C ASN A 74 -10.11 -21.49 2.08
N ALA A 75 -11.33 -22.06 2.08
CA ALA A 75 -12.57 -21.34 1.73
C ALA A 75 -12.92 -20.24 2.74
N GLU A 76 -12.71 -20.47 4.04
CA GLU A 76 -12.98 -19.48 5.08
C GLU A 76 -12.00 -18.29 4.96
N MET A 77 -10.71 -18.59 4.74
CA MET A 77 -9.71 -17.54 4.54
C MET A 77 -9.97 -16.72 3.27
N ARG A 78 -10.45 -17.37 2.17
CA ARG A 78 -10.87 -16.65 0.96
C ARG A 78 -12.04 -15.71 1.26
N ALA A 79 -13.05 -16.18 2.02
CA ALA A 79 -14.18 -15.35 2.42
C ALA A 79 -13.72 -14.12 3.22
N ASP A 80 -12.81 -14.29 4.18
CA ASP A 80 -12.26 -13.20 4.99
C ASP A 80 -11.49 -12.16 4.14
N PHE A 81 -10.70 -12.63 3.17
CA PHE A 81 -9.99 -11.74 2.26
C PHE A 81 -10.96 -10.97 1.34
N LEU A 82 -11.96 -11.65 0.79
CA LEU A 82 -12.99 -11.02 -0.03
C LEU A 82 -13.81 -10.01 0.77
N GLU A 83 -14.21 -10.33 2.00
CA GLU A 83 -14.95 -9.41 2.87
C GLU A 83 -14.21 -8.08 3.09
N LYS A 84 -12.90 -8.14 3.25
CA LYS A 84 -12.06 -6.95 3.42
C LYS A 84 -11.85 -6.16 2.13
N ALA A 85 -11.87 -6.84 0.98
CA ALA A 85 -11.58 -6.23 -0.31
C ALA A 85 -12.82 -5.70 -1.03
N LEU A 86 -14.01 -6.23 -0.75
CA LEU A 86 -15.21 -5.94 -1.50
C LEU A 86 -16.03 -4.77 -0.91
N TYR A 87 -16.54 -3.94 -1.78
CA TYR A 87 -17.54 -2.93 -1.50
C TYR A 87 -18.89 -3.35 -2.12
N LEU A 88 -19.86 -3.70 -1.27
CA LEU A 88 -21.06 -4.46 -1.62
C LEU A 88 -22.34 -3.63 -1.71
N ARG A 89 -22.24 -2.30 -1.71
CA ARG A 89 -23.41 -1.40 -1.67
C ARG A 89 -24.47 -1.72 -2.74
N TRP A 90 -24.04 -2.20 -3.91
CA TRP A 90 -24.90 -2.46 -5.06
C TRP A 90 -24.95 -3.95 -5.45
N GLN A 91 -24.58 -4.84 -4.52
CA GLN A 91 -24.52 -6.28 -4.76
C GLN A 91 -25.85 -6.85 -5.27
N GLU A 92 -26.97 -6.47 -4.67
CA GLU A 92 -28.31 -6.94 -5.09
C GLU A 92 -28.66 -6.56 -6.55
N TRP A 93 -27.98 -5.53 -7.08
CA TRP A 93 -28.12 -5.10 -8.49
C TRP A 93 -27.01 -5.68 -9.37
N GLY A 94 -26.28 -6.66 -8.87
CA GLY A 94 -25.19 -7.33 -9.60
C GLY A 94 -23.98 -6.46 -9.84
N THR A 95 -23.78 -5.38 -9.04
CA THR A 95 -22.61 -4.50 -9.14
C THR A 95 -21.85 -4.48 -7.84
N ILE A 96 -20.56 -4.78 -7.91
CA ILE A 96 -19.62 -4.67 -6.78
C ILE A 96 -18.33 -3.98 -7.20
N TYR A 97 -17.67 -3.37 -6.23
CA TYR A 97 -16.30 -2.88 -6.39
C TYR A 97 -15.39 -3.71 -5.50
N SER A 98 -14.15 -3.86 -5.91
CA SER A 98 -13.13 -4.53 -5.09
C SER A 98 -11.83 -3.76 -5.13
N VAL A 99 -11.18 -3.66 -3.98
CA VAL A 99 -9.90 -2.97 -3.81
C VAL A 99 -8.93 -3.88 -3.08
N THR A 100 -7.73 -4.01 -3.61
CA THR A 100 -6.59 -4.61 -2.93
C THR A 100 -5.39 -3.65 -2.97
N SER A 101 -4.27 -4.03 -2.41
CA SER A 101 -3.05 -3.21 -2.45
C SER A 101 -2.51 -2.97 -3.87
N PHE A 102 -2.95 -3.74 -4.88
CA PHE A 102 -2.47 -3.66 -6.27
C PHE A 102 -3.57 -3.85 -7.32
N SER A 103 -4.84 -3.86 -6.91
CA SER A 103 -5.95 -3.94 -7.86
C SER A 103 -7.15 -3.11 -7.41
N PHE A 104 -7.87 -2.58 -8.38
CA PHE A 104 -9.18 -1.98 -8.20
C PHE A 104 -10.09 -2.40 -9.35
N PHE A 105 -11.07 -3.26 -9.05
CA PHE A 105 -12.04 -3.74 -10.02
C PHE A 105 -13.43 -3.18 -9.75
N CYS A 106 -14.17 -2.96 -10.83
CA CYS A 106 -15.63 -2.87 -10.83
C CYS A 106 -16.17 -4.04 -11.63
N MET A 107 -17.09 -4.80 -11.08
CA MET A 107 -17.78 -5.90 -11.74
C MET A 107 -19.27 -5.56 -11.82
N THR A 108 -19.87 -5.66 -13.02
CA THR A 108 -21.24 -5.18 -13.26
C THR A 108 -21.86 -5.85 -14.48
N GLY A 109 -23.17 -5.71 -14.64
CA GLY A 109 -23.91 -6.19 -15.81
C GLY A 109 -23.74 -5.31 -17.06
N GLU A 110 -24.54 -5.57 -18.08
CA GLU A 110 -24.40 -4.96 -19.42
C GLU A 110 -25.47 -3.93 -19.77
N SER A 111 -26.43 -3.61 -18.86
CA SER A 111 -27.51 -2.69 -19.18
C SER A 111 -27.03 -1.26 -19.47
N ASP A 112 -27.78 -0.51 -20.29
CA ASP A 112 -27.43 0.86 -20.68
C ASP A 112 -27.39 1.84 -19.48
N ASP A 113 -28.24 1.62 -18.47
CA ASP A 113 -28.26 2.42 -17.24
C ASP A 113 -26.97 2.28 -16.44
N ILE A 114 -26.31 1.12 -16.53
CA ILE A 114 -25.02 0.85 -15.88
C ILE A 114 -23.92 1.73 -16.46
N VAL A 115 -23.93 2.00 -17.76
CA VAL A 115 -22.92 2.84 -18.42
C VAL A 115 -22.89 4.24 -17.81
N ALA A 116 -24.05 4.84 -17.58
CA ALA A 116 -24.11 6.19 -17.01
C ALA A 116 -23.77 6.22 -15.51
N ASN A 117 -24.26 5.25 -14.74
CA ASN A 117 -24.24 5.29 -13.29
C ASN A 117 -23.02 4.55 -12.67
N VAL A 118 -22.37 3.66 -13.41
CA VAL A 118 -21.23 2.88 -12.95
C VAL A 118 -19.96 3.21 -13.72
N LEU A 119 -19.98 3.08 -15.07
CA LEU A 119 -18.78 3.24 -15.88
C LEU A 119 -18.21 4.65 -15.78
N ARG A 120 -19.05 5.69 -15.90
CA ARG A 120 -18.58 7.07 -15.87
C ARG A 120 -17.94 7.44 -14.52
N PRO A 121 -18.59 7.25 -13.35
CA PRO A 121 -17.94 7.49 -12.07
C PRO A 121 -16.67 6.67 -11.88
N PHE A 122 -16.66 5.38 -12.28
CA PHE A 122 -15.49 4.52 -12.18
C PHE A 122 -14.30 5.07 -12.95
N MET A 123 -14.51 5.44 -14.21
CA MET A 123 -13.43 5.94 -15.09
C MET A 123 -13.02 7.39 -14.82
N THR A 124 -13.73 8.13 -14.00
CA THR A 124 -13.41 9.53 -13.66
C THR A 124 -13.12 9.69 -12.18
N GLU A 125 -14.14 9.66 -11.33
CA GLU A 125 -14.02 9.96 -9.90
C GLU A 125 -13.17 8.91 -9.16
N TYR A 126 -13.44 7.62 -9.39
CA TYR A 126 -12.74 6.57 -8.67
C TYR A 126 -11.31 6.35 -9.17
N LEU A 127 -11.06 6.58 -10.46
CA LEU A 127 -9.69 6.63 -10.98
C LEU A 127 -8.89 7.78 -10.34
N TYR A 128 -9.56 8.93 -10.12
CA TYR A 128 -8.93 10.05 -9.41
C TYR A 128 -8.63 9.70 -7.95
N LEU A 129 -9.58 9.08 -7.23
CA LEU A 129 -9.36 8.61 -5.84
C LEU A 129 -8.22 7.61 -5.75
N LEU A 130 -8.17 6.63 -6.66
CA LEU A 130 -7.06 5.69 -6.76
C LEU A 130 -5.73 6.41 -6.97
N SER A 131 -5.68 7.34 -7.93
CA SER A 131 -4.47 8.10 -8.24
C SER A 131 -3.98 8.90 -7.04
N LEU A 132 -4.91 9.49 -6.27
CA LEU A 132 -4.60 10.23 -5.06
C LEU A 132 -4.00 9.31 -3.98
N VAL A 133 -4.62 8.15 -3.71
CA VAL A 133 -4.12 7.20 -2.71
C VAL A 133 -2.77 6.60 -3.13
N MET A 134 -2.57 6.33 -4.42
CA MET A 134 -1.25 5.93 -4.93
C MET A 134 -0.19 7.02 -4.74
N ALA A 135 -0.55 8.30 -4.96
CA ALA A 135 0.35 9.42 -4.69
C ALA A 135 0.70 9.52 -3.19
N GLN A 136 -0.28 9.27 -2.30
CA GLN A 136 -0.06 9.19 -0.86
C GLN A 136 0.95 8.08 -0.51
N ARG A 137 0.72 6.86 -1.00
CA ARG A 137 1.59 5.70 -0.79
C ARG A 137 3.03 5.94 -1.28
N ILE A 138 3.17 6.40 -2.52
CA ILE A 138 4.49 6.68 -3.12
C ILE A 138 5.21 7.79 -2.35
N GLY A 139 4.47 8.84 -1.96
CA GLY A 139 5.02 9.94 -1.17
C GLY A 139 5.54 9.46 0.18
N ILE A 140 4.75 8.72 0.95
CA ILE A 140 5.15 8.16 2.25
C ILE A 140 6.39 7.27 2.09
N ALA A 141 6.38 6.32 1.13
CA ALA A 141 7.52 5.46 0.85
C ALA A 141 8.78 6.26 0.45
N GLY A 142 8.60 7.31 -0.36
CA GLY A 142 9.68 8.21 -0.76
C GLY A 142 10.32 8.95 0.43
N TYR A 143 9.50 9.49 1.34
CA TYR A 143 9.98 10.16 2.55
C TYR A 143 10.65 9.18 3.52
N SER A 144 10.07 7.99 3.73
CA SER A 144 10.66 6.92 4.54
C SER A 144 12.03 6.49 4.00
N GLY A 145 12.14 6.30 2.69
CA GLY A 145 13.41 6.00 2.02
C GLY A 145 14.46 7.10 2.18
N LYS A 146 14.07 8.37 2.16
CA LYS A 146 14.97 9.51 2.42
C LYS A 146 15.43 9.55 3.89
N ALA A 147 14.50 9.37 4.84
CA ALA A 147 14.82 9.26 6.25
C ALA A 147 15.81 8.13 6.52
N GLY A 148 15.59 6.94 5.96
CA GLY A 148 16.50 5.80 6.08
C GLY A 148 17.89 6.03 5.46
N ARG A 149 18.02 6.88 4.44
CA ARG A 149 19.35 7.28 3.91
C ARG A 149 20.11 8.19 4.84
N ILE A 150 19.43 9.13 5.50
CA ILE A 150 20.05 10.01 6.50
C ILE A 150 20.62 9.17 7.66
N VAL A 151 19.83 8.20 8.16
CA VAL A 151 20.24 7.29 9.24
C VAL A 151 21.49 6.48 8.85
N ARG A 152 21.56 5.95 7.63
CA ARG A 152 22.72 5.18 7.15
C ARG A 152 23.98 6.00 6.99
N GLY A 153 23.86 7.31 6.81
CA GLY A 153 24.99 8.24 6.75
C GLY A 153 25.53 8.62 8.12
N VAL A 154 24.88 8.22 9.22
CA VAL A 154 25.34 8.51 10.57
C VAL A 154 26.63 7.74 10.87
N ASP A 155 27.68 8.44 11.32
CA ASP A 155 28.98 7.86 11.62
C ASP A 155 28.89 6.77 12.71
N LYS A 156 29.89 5.86 12.73
CA LYS A 156 30.01 4.78 13.75
C LYS A 156 29.96 5.28 15.20
N LYS A 157 30.14 6.56 15.42
CA LYS A 157 30.00 7.22 16.73
C LYS A 157 28.58 7.69 17.03
N GLY A 158 27.62 7.48 16.13
CA GLY A 158 26.23 7.86 16.32
C GLY A 158 25.97 9.37 16.30
N MET A 159 26.91 10.18 15.82
CA MET A 159 26.75 11.62 15.75
C MET A 159 26.24 12.03 14.36
N ILE A 160 25.15 12.77 14.35
CA ILE A 160 24.62 13.44 13.16
C ILE A 160 25.46 14.69 12.94
N ASP A 161 26.07 14.83 11.77
CA ASP A 161 26.82 16.03 11.42
C ASP A 161 25.87 17.20 11.09
N LYS A 162 26.42 18.42 10.99
CA LYS A 162 25.61 19.63 10.72
C LYS A 162 24.88 19.55 9.38
N ALA A 163 25.52 19.00 8.35
CA ALA A 163 24.92 18.90 7.01
C ALA A 163 23.76 17.87 6.99
N GLN A 164 23.91 16.77 7.71
CA GLN A 164 22.85 15.79 7.90
C GLN A 164 21.67 16.37 8.69
N ALA A 165 21.93 17.17 9.72
CA ALA A 165 20.90 17.87 10.49
C ALA A 165 20.10 18.85 9.62
N GLU A 166 20.76 19.65 8.78
CA GLU A 166 20.13 20.56 7.83
C GLU A 166 19.28 19.78 6.80
N THR A 167 19.80 18.65 6.31
CA THR A 167 19.07 17.76 5.40
C THR A 167 17.80 17.17 6.03
N LEU A 168 17.86 16.78 7.31
CA LEU A 168 16.72 16.26 8.05
C LEU A 168 15.65 17.33 8.28
N ILE A 169 16.05 18.56 8.65
CA ILE A 169 15.12 19.68 8.79
C ILE A 169 14.39 19.96 7.48
N ASN A 170 15.10 20.04 6.38
CA ASN A 170 14.51 20.23 5.03
C ASN A 170 13.59 19.07 4.65
N LEU A 171 13.96 17.84 4.97
CA LEU A 171 13.09 16.67 4.74
C LEU A 171 11.79 16.79 5.53
N GLN A 172 11.86 17.19 6.79
CA GLN A 172 10.69 17.35 7.66
C GLN A 172 9.76 18.48 7.17
N GLU A 173 10.29 19.63 6.76
CA GLU A 173 9.51 20.72 6.17
C GLU A 173 8.76 20.30 4.92
N LYS A 174 9.45 19.60 4.01
CA LYS A 174 8.83 19.04 2.79
C LYS A 174 7.77 17.99 3.11
N TYR A 175 8.01 17.14 4.10
CA TYR A 175 7.04 16.15 4.54
C TYR A 175 5.78 16.79 5.16
N ILE A 176 5.93 17.82 6.01
CA ILE A 176 4.79 18.57 6.56
C ILE A 176 3.97 19.19 5.43
N THR A 177 4.62 19.78 4.43
CA THR A 177 3.95 20.33 3.25
C THR A 177 3.18 19.25 2.49
N PHE A 178 3.80 18.10 2.21
CA PHE A 178 3.16 16.95 1.59
C PHE A 178 1.96 16.46 2.40
N LYS A 179 2.12 16.31 3.71
CA LYS A 179 1.06 15.88 4.63
C LYS A 179 -0.17 16.79 4.55
N ASN A 180 0.05 18.08 4.56
CA ASN A 180 -1.05 19.06 4.52
C ASN A 180 -1.73 19.20 3.15
N GLN A 181 -1.05 18.85 2.05
CA GLN A 181 -1.58 19.00 0.70
C GLN A 181 -2.17 17.71 0.13
N ILE A 182 -1.63 16.56 0.47
CA ILE A 182 -1.93 15.28 -0.18
C ILE A 182 -2.65 14.31 0.77
N LEU A 183 -2.34 14.34 2.08
CA LEU A 183 -2.99 13.45 3.05
C LEU A 183 -4.30 14.10 3.56
N ILE A 184 -5.33 14.07 2.73
CA ILE A 184 -6.65 14.60 3.04
C ILE A 184 -7.56 13.51 3.60
N LEU A 185 -8.44 13.88 4.53
CA LEU A 185 -9.35 12.91 5.18
C LEU A 185 -10.52 12.53 4.27
N GLU A 186 -11.06 13.48 3.53
CA GLU A 186 -12.21 13.28 2.64
C GLU A 186 -11.88 13.83 1.25
N ALA A 187 -11.77 12.94 0.27
CA ALA A 187 -11.47 13.30 -1.12
C ALA A 187 -12.73 13.44 -2.00
N SER A 188 -13.91 13.16 -1.45
CA SER A 188 -15.21 13.24 -2.13
C SER A 188 -16.27 13.76 -1.18
N CYS A 189 -17.33 14.37 -1.74
CA CYS A 189 -18.54 14.75 -1.00
C CYS A 189 -19.67 13.70 -1.15
N GLN A 190 -19.47 12.65 -1.95
CA GLN A 190 -20.42 11.57 -2.13
C GLN A 190 -20.08 10.42 -1.16
N GLU A 191 -21.08 9.90 -0.44
CA GLU A 191 -20.89 8.80 0.51
C GLU A 191 -20.12 7.62 -0.09
N GLN A 192 -20.52 7.16 -1.27
CA GLN A 192 -19.83 6.07 -1.95
C GLN A 192 -18.38 6.39 -2.29
N GLY A 193 -18.11 7.63 -2.68
CA GLY A 193 -16.75 8.09 -2.94
C GLY A 193 -15.89 8.10 -1.66
N ILE A 194 -16.47 8.52 -0.54
CA ILE A 194 -15.83 8.49 0.78
C ILE A 194 -15.52 7.04 1.19
N ASP A 195 -16.50 6.15 1.07
CA ASP A 195 -16.33 4.73 1.42
C ASP A 195 -15.22 4.07 0.59
N ILE A 196 -15.23 4.28 -0.73
CA ILE A 196 -14.20 3.76 -1.64
C ILE A 196 -12.82 4.36 -1.33
N TYR A 197 -12.76 5.65 -1.03
CA TYR A 197 -11.51 6.30 -0.65
C TYR A 197 -10.91 5.69 0.63
N HIS A 198 -11.73 5.48 1.65
CA HIS A 198 -11.28 4.82 2.88
C HIS A 198 -10.89 3.36 2.64
N LEU A 199 -11.63 2.64 1.79
CA LEU A 199 -11.27 1.27 1.42
C LEU A 199 -9.90 1.23 0.72
N LEU A 200 -9.64 2.15 -0.22
CA LEU A 200 -8.36 2.29 -0.90
C LEU A 200 -7.23 2.59 0.11
N GLN A 201 -7.44 3.53 1.03
CA GLN A 201 -6.45 3.87 2.05
C GLN A 201 -6.15 2.69 2.98
N ASN A 202 -7.18 1.98 3.43
CA ASN A 202 -7.05 0.83 4.32
C ASN A 202 -6.30 -0.33 3.63
N GLN A 203 -6.66 -0.65 2.37
CA GLN A 203 -5.99 -1.72 1.62
C GLN A 203 -4.53 -1.39 1.27
N MET A 204 -4.19 -0.13 1.17
CA MET A 204 -2.82 0.35 0.94
C MET A 204 -2.08 0.73 2.23
N MET A 205 -2.69 0.53 3.41
CA MET A 205 -2.11 0.80 4.73
C MET A 205 -1.59 2.24 4.89
N ILE A 206 -2.29 3.23 4.29
CA ILE A 206 -1.81 4.62 4.22
C ILE A 206 -1.65 5.23 5.62
N GLN A 207 -2.63 5.00 6.50
CA GLN A 207 -2.63 5.58 7.84
C GLN A 207 -1.55 4.97 8.74
N GLU A 208 -1.36 3.65 8.64
CA GLU A 208 -0.35 2.92 9.38
C GLU A 208 1.06 3.32 8.93
N GLU A 209 1.32 3.34 7.63
CA GLU A 209 2.62 3.74 7.09
C GLU A 209 2.93 5.22 7.40
N GLN A 210 1.91 6.09 7.36
CA GLN A 210 2.05 7.48 7.77
C GLN A 210 2.42 7.62 9.25
N ALA A 211 1.71 6.90 10.14
CA ALA A 211 1.98 6.95 11.58
C ALA A 211 3.42 6.51 11.91
N ILE A 212 3.89 5.46 11.24
CA ILE A 212 5.27 4.97 11.39
C ILE A 212 6.27 6.02 10.90
N LEU A 213 6.01 6.66 9.76
CA LEU A 213 6.89 7.72 9.25
C LEU A 213 6.91 8.95 10.16
N ASP A 214 5.74 9.34 10.71
CA ASP A 214 5.64 10.43 11.68
C ASP A 214 6.55 10.15 12.90
N GLU A 215 6.46 8.95 13.48
CA GLU A 215 7.29 8.53 14.63
C GLU A 215 8.79 8.47 14.27
N GLN A 216 9.12 7.96 13.08
CA GLN A 216 10.52 7.92 12.61
C GLN A 216 11.12 9.32 12.48
N LEU A 217 10.40 10.26 11.86
CA LEU A 217 10.87 11.63 11.67
C LEU A 217 10.98 12.38 13.00
N GLU A 218 10.03 12.19 13.91
CA GLU A 218 10.06 12.78 15.26
C GLU A 218 11.28 12.27 16.04
N SER A 219 11.49 10.95 16.08
CA SER A 219 12.64 10.33 16.76
C SER A 219 13.99 10.81 16.19
N LEU A 220 14.09 10.96 14.87
CA LEU A 220 15.30 11.48 14.23
C LEU A 220 15.54 12.96 14.57
N TYR A 221 14.48 13.76 14.64
CA TYR A 221 14.57 15.17 15.00
C TYR A 221 15.01 15.33 16.47
N GLU A 222 14.42 14.58 17.38
CA GLU A 222 14.82 14.57 18.79
C GLU A 222 16.29 14.17 18.96
N ALA A 223 16.74 13.10 18.29
CA ALA A 223 18.12 12.67 18.31
C ALA A 223 19.08 13.76 17.78
N THR A 224 18.65 14.54 16.79
CA THR A 224 19.41 15.65 16.22
C THR A 224 19.54 16.82 17.22
N ASN A 225 18.46 17.17 17.90
CA ASN A 225 18.45 18.25 18.90
C ASN A 225 19.30 17.91 20.14
N VAL A 226 19.27 16.64 20.57
CA VAL A 226 20.06 16.20 21.73
C VAL A 226 21.55 16.07 21.39
N SER A 227 21.92 15.77 20.13
CA SER A 227 23.32 15.66 19.70
C SER A 227 24.08 17.00 19.81
N GLN A 228 23.38 18.11 19.78
CA GLN A 228 23.96 19.42 19.99
C GLN A 228 24.27 19.75 21.47
N GLY A 229 23.76 18.98 22.43
CA GLY A 229 23.81 19.30 23.85
C GLY A 229 24.42 18.29 24.80
N ASN A 230 24.54 16.99 24.49
CA ASN A 230 25.04 16.04 25.49
C ASN A 230 25.49 14.64 24.95
N ARG A 231 26.48 14.04 25.66
CA ARG A 231 27.05 12.71 25.39
C ARG A 231 26.06 11.53 25.52
N ASP A 232 24.86 11.75 26.05
CA ASP A 232 23.87 10.69 26.29
C ASP A 232 22.95 10.41 25.08
N ALA A 233 23.09 11.17 23.99
CA ALA A 233 22.34 11.01 22.73
C ALA A 233 22.54 9.66 22.05
N TRP A 234 23.60 8.96 22.37
CA TRP A 234 23.97 7.67 21.79
C TRP A 234 22.90 6.59 21.99
N TRP A 235 22.28 6.54 23.16
CA TRP A 235 21.27 5.54 23.49
C TRP A 235 19.94 5.78 22.78
N GLN A 236 19.56 7.05 22.59
CA GLN A 236 18.30 7.39 21.91
C GLN A 236 18.36 7.12 20.40
N LEU A 237 19.53 7.36 19.78
CA LEU A 237 19.75 6.99 18.37
C LEU A 237 19.64 5.46 18.15
N TRP A 238 20.17 4.68 19.10
CA TRP A 238 20.06 3.21 19.03
C TRP A 238 18.61 2.73 19.21
N ILE A 239 17.80 3.43 20.00
CA ILE A 239 16.38 3.13 20.14
C ILE A 239 15.63 3.45 18.82
N ALA A 240 15.92 4.60 18.20
CA ALA A 240 15.33 4.97 16.91
C ALA A 240 15.74 3.99 15.79
N ILE A 241 17.02 3.61 15.73
CA ILE A 241 17.51 2.60 14.80
C ILE A 241 16.88 1.23 15.10
N GLY A 242 16.71 0.88 16.36
CA GLY A 242 16.03 -0.34 16.79
C GLY A 242 14.57 -0.39 16.32
N ALA A 243 13.84 0.71 16.42
CA ALA A 243 12.46 0.80 15.94
C ALA A 243 12.37 0.62 14.42
N ILE A 244 13.30 1.21 13.64
CA ILE A 244 13.39 1.03 12.20
C ILE A 244 13.70 -0.43 11.83
N VAL A 245 14.62 -1.07 12.56
CA VAL A 245 14.98 -2.48 12.34
C VAL A 245 13.80 -3.39 12.69
N ILE A 246 13.09 -3.13 13.80
CA ILE A 246 11.89 -3.89 14.18
C ILE A 246 10.80 -3.73 13.12
N TYR A 247 10.58 -2.53 12.59
CA TYR A 247 9.63 -2.27 11.51
C TYR A 247 9.97 -3.06 10.24
N VAL A 248 11.22 -3.04 9.81
CA VAL A 248 11.68 -3.83 8.66
C VAL A 248 11.49 -5.34 8.92
N ILE A 249 11.78 -5.80 10.13
CA ILE A 249 11.59 -7.22 10.51
C ILE A 249 10.09 -7.57 10.52
N VAL A 250 9.23 -6.73 11.07
CA VAL A 250 7.77 -6.96 11.11
C VAL A 250 7.19 -6.97 9.70
N ASN A 251 7.62 -6.06 8.81
CA ASN A 251 7.21 -6.09 7.40
C ASN A 251 7.76 -7.33 6.66
N ILE A 252 8.99 -7.73 6.93
CA ILE A 252 9.53 -8.99 6.39
C ILE A 252 8.74 -10.19 6.91
N ILE A 253 8.37 -10.21 8.20
CA ILE A 253 7.54 -11.27 8.78
C ILE A 253 6.13 -11.26 8.18
N ALA A 254 5.53 -10.09 7.93
CA ALA A 254 4.23 -9.98 7.27
C ALA A 254 4.28 -10.48 5.81
N ILE A 255 5.33 -10.11 5.06
CA ILE A 255 5.57 -10.61 3.69
C ILE A 255 5.82 -12.13 3.70
N VAL A 256 6.47 -12.64 4.73
CA VAL A 256 6.79 -14.06 4.90
C VAL A 256 5.59 -14.87 5.38
N ALA A 257 4.72 -14.29 6.21
CA ALA A 257 3.44 -14.89 6.57
C ALA A 257 2.53 -15.06 5.34
N ASP A 258 2.64 -14.15 4.37
CA ASP A 258 1.94 -14.24 3.08
C ASP A 258 2.56 -15.28 2.12
N HIS A 259 3.85 -15.60 2.24
CA HIS A 259 4.58 -16.45 1.26
C HIS A 259 5.06 -17.80 1.83
N GLY A 260 4.75 -18.13 3.08
CA GLY A 260 5.09 -19.41 3.74
C GLY A 260 6.56 -19.54 4.15
N TRP A 261 6.80 -20.39 5.16
CA TRP A 261 8.13 -20.62 5.78
C TRP A 261 9.24 -21.08 4.83
N SER A 262 8.90 -21.68 3.69
CA SER A 262 9.88 -22.16 2.69
C SER A 262 10.55 -21.03 1.93
N GLY A 263 9.87 -19.92 1.67
CA GLY A 263 10.44 -18.74 1.02
C GLY A 263 11.40 -17.96 1.93
N MET A 264 11.14 -17.95 3.24
CA MET A 264 12.00 -17.27 4.22
C MET A 264 13.37 -17.91 4.37
N LEU A 265 13.41 -19.23 4.42
CA LEU A 265 14.67 -19.98 4.54
C LEU A 265 15.53 -19.80 3.29
N GLN A 266 14.91 -19.71 2.13
CA GLN A 266 15.61 -19.51 0.87
C GLN A 266 16.19 -18.09 0.77
N TRP A 267 15.43 -17.08 1.17
CA TRP A 267 15.86 -15.68 1.20
C TRP A 267 16.98 -15.42 2.26
N LEU A 268 16.88 -16.04 3.45
CA LEU A 268 17.93 -16.01 4.47
C LEU A 268 19.20 -16.71 3.99
N TYR A 269 19.07 -17.79 3.23
CA TYR A 269 20.22 -18.53 2.67
C TYR A 269 20.93 -17.70 1.59
N ASP A 270 20.17 -16.97 0.76
CA ASP A 270 20.72 -16.11 -0.30
C ASP A 270 21.44 -14.87 0.28
N ILE A 271 20.95 -14.29 1.39
CA ILE A 271 21.60 -13.15 2.06
C ILE A 271 22.84 -13.57 2.83
N LEU A 272 22.81 -14.71 3.51
CA LEU A 272 23.94 -15.22 4.30
C LEU A 272 24.96 -16.01 3.45
N GLY A 273 24.55 -16.51 2.28
CA GLY A 273 25.39 -17.29 1.37
C GLY A 273 26.22 -16.48 0.37
N THR A 274 26.01 -15.16 0.23
CA THR A 274 26.81 -14.28 -0.66
C THR A 274 28.00 -13.61 0.03
N GLY A 275 28.37 -14.06 1.22
CA GLY A 275 29.46 -13.51 2.06
C GLY A 275 30.68 -14.42 2.20
N VAL A 276 31.08 -15.17 1.11
CA VAL A 276 32.43 -15.77 1.02
C VAL A 276 33.00 -15.55 -0.34
#